data_1b63874206efbc509366787a630a380f
#
_entry.id   1b63874206efbc509366787a630a380f
#
_cell.length_a   1.000
_cell.length_b   1.000
_cell.length_c   1.000
_cell.angle_alpha   90.00
_cell.angle_beta   90.00
_cell.angle_gamma   90.00
#
_symmetry.space_group_name_H-M   'P 1'
#
loop_
_entity.id
_entity.type
_entity.pdbx_description
1 polymer ?
#
loop_
_entity_poly.entity_id
_entity_poly.type
_entity_poly.pdbx_seq_one_letter_code
_entity_poly.pdbx_strand_id
1 'polypeptide(L)' 'MEDFERWLNLEEISRYIGCSKDTIRTWIKKSAIPFYKVGRQYKFKVSEIDEWIQSGKSANADK' A
#
# COMPACT_ATOMS: atom_id res chain seq x y z
N MET A 1 17.09 -10.42 12.37
CA MET A 1 16.73 -10.28 12.10
C MET A 1 16.10 -10.22 11.75
N GLU A 2 15.84 -9.91 11.70
CA GLU A 2 15.34 -9.74 11.33
C GLU A 2 14.40 -9.42 11.18
N ASP A 3 14.10 -9.10 11.67
CA ASP A 3 13.19 -8.62 11.46
C ASP A 3 12.79 -8.31 10.41
N PHE A 4 12.23 -8.64 9.85
CA PHE A 4 11.98 -8.17 8.75
C PHE A 4 10.68 -7.97 8.50
N GLU A 5 10.46 -6.88 7.80
CA GLU A 5 9.21 -6.52 7.36
C GLU A 5 8.84 -7.33 6.22
N ARG A 6 7.63 -7.79 6.16
CA ARG A 6 7.13 -8.45 4.99
C ARG A 6 6.81 -7.42 3.95
N TRP A 7 7.24 -7.70 2.73
CA TRP A 7 6.87 -6.87 1.59
C TRP A 7 5.70 -7.52 0.88
N LEU A 8 4.68 -6.74 0.57
CA LEU A 8 3.50 -7.22 -0.13
C LEU A 8 3.51 -6.68 -1.54
N ASN A 9 3.04 -7.49 -2.50
CA ASN A 9 2.90 -7.01 -3.86
C ASN A 9 1.52 -6.38 -4.02
N LEU A 10 1.22 -5.93 -5.25
CA LEU A 10 -0.02 -5.21 -5.49
C LEU A 10 -1.24 -6.05 -5.15
N GLU A 11 -1.22 -7.30 -5.55
CA GLU A 11 -2.36 -8.17 -5.28
C GLU A 11 -2.52 -8.43 -3.81
N GLU A 12 -1.40 -8.66 -3.14
CA GLU A 12 -1.46 -8.93 -1.71
C GLU A 12 -1.95 -7.72 -0.93
N ILE A 13 -1.50 -6.53 -1.33
CA ILE A 13 -1.92 -5.35 -0.61
C ILE A 13 -3.40 -5.06 -0.84
N SER A 14 -3.92 -5.38 -2.03
CA SER A 14 -5.33 -5.17 -2.28
C SER A 14 -6.17 -6.05 -1.36
N ARG A 15 -5.73 -7.27 -1.10
CA ARG A 15 -6.44 -8.14 -0.17
C ARG A 15 -6.28 -7.66 1.27
N TYR A 16 -5.10 -7.21 1.60
CA TYR A 16 -4.81 -6.77 2.96
C TYR A 16 -5.68 -5.59 3.34
N ILE A 17 -5.81 -4.64 2.43
CA ILE A 17 -6.59 -3.44 2.70
C ILE A 17 -8.07 -3.67 2.41
N GLY A 18 -8.37 -4.56 1.46
CA GLY A 18 -9.74 -4.81 1.08
C GLY A 18 -10.22 -3.92 -0.04
N CYS A 19 -9.31 -3.48 -0.90
CA CYS A 19 -9.65 -2.63 -2.03
C CYS A 19 -9.28 -3.33 -3.32
N SER A 20 -9.82 -2.82 -4.42
CA SER A 20 -9.47 -3.38 -5.71
C SER A 20 -8.08 -2.91 -6.11
N LYS A 21 -7.47 -3.66 -7.02
CA LYS A 21 -6.15 -3.27 -7.51
C LYS A 21 -6.19 -1.95 -8.25
N ASP A 22 -7.30 -1.68 -8.91
CA ASP A 22 -7.43 -0.40 -9.62
C ASP A 22 -7.39 0.77 -8.65
N THR A 23 -8.04 0.62 -7.51
CA THR A 23 -8.01 1.65 -6.49
C THR A 23 -6.59 1.88 -6.00
N ILE A 24 -5.86 0.80 -5.76
CA ILE A 24 -4.48 0.92 -5.30
C ILE A 24 -3.62 1.62 -6.36
N ARG A 25 -3.81 1.26 -7.62
CA ARG A 25 -3.04 1.91 -8.69
C ARG A 25 -3.33 3.40 -8.77
N THR A 26 -4.57 3.78 -8.54
CA THR A 26 -4.93 5.19 -8.51
C THR A 26 -4.20 5.91 -7.38
N TRP A 27 -4.16 5.28 -6.22
CA TRP A 27 -3.45 5.87 -5.09
C TRP A 27 -1.96 5.98 -5.37
N ILE A 28 -1.39 5.01 -6.06
CA ILE A 28 0.02 5.07 -6.43
C ILE A 28 0.28 6.24 -7.36
N LYS A 29 -0.58 6.43 -8.34
CA LYS A 29 -0.44 7.54 -9.26
C LYS A 29 -0.48 8.88 -8.56
N LYS A 30 -1.28 8.98 -7.53
CA LYS A 30 -1.41 10.23 -6.78
C LYS A 30 -0.41 10.34 -5.65
N SER A 31 0.44 9.34 -5.51
CA SER A 31 1.38 9.26 -4.38
C SER A 31 0.65 9.35 -3.05
N ALA A 32 -0.55 8.79 -2.99
CA ALA A 32 -1.36 8.85 -1.80
C ALA A 32 -1.10 7.67 -0.86
N ILE A 33 -0.43 6.65 -1.33
CA ILE A 33 -0.17 5.45 -0.54
C ILE A 33 1.34 5.24 -0.50
N PRO A 34 1.90 4.84 0.64
CA PRO A 34 3.33 4.55 0.68
C PRO A 34 3.64 3.29 -0.14
N PHE A 35 4.52 3.43 -1.09
CA PHE A 35 4.88 2.32 -1.94
C PHE A 35 6.33 2.43 -2.37
N TYR A 36 6.87 1.31 -2.84
CA TYR A 36 8.22 1.24 -3.37
C TYR A 36 8.16 0.55 -4.70
N LYS A 37 8.91 1.04 -5.66
CA LYS A 37 8.96 0.41 -6.96
C LYS A 37 10.26 -0.35 -7.09
N VAL A 38 10.17 -1.65 -7.31
CA VAL A 38 11.34 -2.50 -7.45
C VAL A 38 11.25 -3.14 -8.82
N GLY A 39 12.10 -2.68 -9.73
CA GLY A 39 12.02 -3.14 -11.09
C GLY A 39 10.69 -2.74 -11.70
N ARG A 40 9.90 -3.72 -12.08
CA ARG A 40 8.60 -3.47 -12.66
C ARG A 40 7.46 -3.72 -11.70
N GLN A 41 7.78 -3.96 -10.43
CA GLN A 41 6.77 -4.31 -9.46
C GLN A 41 6.67 -3.27 -8.39
N TYR A 42 5.47 -3.15 -7.84
CA TYR A 42 5.26 -2.30 -6.68
C TYR A 42 5.32 -3.15 -5.44
N LYS A 43 5.98 -2.65 -4.41
CA LYS A 43 6.08 -3.33 -3.13
C LYS A 43 5.62 -2.40 -2.03
N PHE A 44 5.07 -2.98 -0.99
CA PHE A 44 4.52 -2.22 0.10
C PHE A 44 5.01 -2.81 1.42
N LYS A 45 5.37 -1.96 2.35
CA LYS A 45 5.75 -2.41 3.68
C LYS A 45 4.53 -2.41 4.59
N VAL A 46 4.31 -3.53 5.25
CA VAL A 46 3.12 -3.67 6.09
C VAL A 46 3.06 -2.60 7.16
N SER A 47 4.18 -2.32 7.82
CA SER A 47 4.17 -1.35 8.89
C SER A 47 3.78 0.04 8.37
N GLU A 48 4.26 0.40 7.20
CA GLU A 48 3.93 1.70 6.63
C GLU A 48 2.46 1.76 6.21
N ILE A 49 1.96 0.67 5.70
CA ILE A 49 0.56 0.61 5.31
C ILE A 49 -0.33 0.72 6.54
N ASP A 50 0.03 0.02 7.61
CA ASP A 50 -0.74 0.11 8.84
C ASP A 50 -0.80 1.52 9.37
N GLU A 51 0.35 2.21 9.39
CA GLU A 51 0.38 3.58 9.83
C GLU A 51 -0.47 4.48 8.94
N TRP A 52 -0.39 4.25 7.64
CA TRP A 52 -1.13 5.04 6.69
C TRP A 52 -2.63 4.88 6.90
N ILE A 53 -3.08 3.65 7.15
CA ILE A 53 -4.48 3.39 7.41
C ILE A 53 -4.91 4.04 8.72
N GLN A 54 -4.09 3.89 9.75
CA GLN A 54 -4.43 4.43 11.05
C GLN A 54 -4.48 5.94 11.06
N SER A 55 -3.72 6.56 10.20
CA SER A 55 -3.72 8.02 10.13
C SER A 55 -4.98 8.55 9.44
N GLY A 56 -5.77 7.67 8.85
CA GLY A 56 -6.99 8.10 8.20
C GLY A 56 -6.81 8.60 6.79
N LYS A 57 -5.60 8.54 6.26
CA LYS A 57 -5.37 9.06 4.93
C LYS A 57 -6.08 8.27 3.85
N SER A 58 -6.23 6.97 4.08
CA SER A 58 -6.91 6.15 3.10
C SER A 58 -8.38 6.54 3.00
N ALA A 59 -9.00 6.87 4.12
CA ALA A 59 -10.38 7.30 4.11
C ALA A 59 -10.53 8.61 3.36
N ASN A 60 -9.58 9.49 3.56
CA ASN A 60 -9.62 10.76 2.85
C ASN A 60 -9.43 10.59 1.37
N ALA A 61 -8.66 9.62 0.99
CA ALA A 61 -8.38 9.39 -0.42
C ALA A 61 -9.63 8.94 -1.16
N ASP A 62 -10.58 8.38 -0.44
CA ASP A 62 -11.79 7.94 -1.06
C ASP A 62 -12.77 9.02 -1.35
N LYS A 63 -12.59 10.13 -0.74
CA LYS A 63 -13.51 11.24 -0.93
C LYS A 63 -13.06 12.20 -2.02
#